data_ff19de09455078287e2e0a220a95814d
#
_entry.id   ff19de09455078287e2e0a220a95814d
#
_cell.length_a   1.000
_cell.length_b   1.000
_cell.length_c   1.000
_cell.angle_alpha   90.00
_cell.angle_beta   90.00
_cell.angle_gamma   90.00
#
_symmetry.space_group_name_H-M   'P 1'
#
loop_
_entity.id
_entity.type
_entity.pdbx_description
1 polymer ?
#
loop_
_entity_poly.entity_id
_entity_poly.type
_entity_poly.pdbx_seq_one_letter_code
_entity_poly.pdbx_strand_id
1 'polypeptide(L)'
;MQGSILAQSKWEKKIDAPEVHSLSIELGFIQNLMVSTGNSDQYVIKTTSEGEYRDQVMLVSKEVDHWLEIYPQWAPSFIAPNDKLSAHKVRALTLELIVPRGKTLEIRGEQAVVSVLGEYKEVILRLGSGRVNLEHSSEESDVRTDSADIFLTVPHGDIQASSAEGRVIGSIPLNTRFHYKLASEKGSIYLNKA
;
A
#
# COMPACT_ATOMS: atom_id res chain seq x y z
N MET A 1 27.58 -24.67 13.62
CA MET A 1 26.33 -23.89 13.50
C MET A 1 26.15 -23.54 12.03
N GLN A 2 25.26 -24.25 11.33
CA GLN A 2 24.93 -23.89 9.94
C GLN A 2 23.82 -22.85 10.01
N GLY A 3 24.14 -21.61 9.62
CA GLY A 3 23.14 -20.58 9.46
C GLY A 3 22.25 -20.92 8.27
N SER A 4 20.96 -21.13 8.51
CA SER A 4 19.96 -21.24 7.45
C SER A 4 19.89 -19.89 6.73
N ILE A 5 20.44 -19.82 5.53
CA ILE A 5 20.18 -18.70 4.61
C ILE A 5 18.72 -18.84 4.21
N LEU A 6 17.86 -18.01 4.76
CA LEU A 6 16.48 -17.87 4.31
C LEU A 6 16.54 -17.37 2.88
N ALA A 7 16.25 -18.23 1.93
CA ALA A 7 16.25 -17.87 0.52
C ALA A 7 15.09 -16.92 0.25
N GLN A 8 15.39 -15.75 -0.30
CA GLN A 8 14.49 -14.69 -0.67
C GLN A 8 14.28 -14.74 -2.19
N SER A 9 13.02 -14.74 -2.65
CA SER A 9 12.70 -14.62 -4.08
C SER A 9 12.40 -13.16 -4.40
N LYS A 10 13.09 -12.62 -5.40
CA LYS A 10 12.90 -11.24 -5.90
C LYS A 10 12.49 -11.29 -7.35
N TRP A 11 11.51 -10.46 -7.70
CA TRP A 11 11.04 -10.35 -9.07
C TRP A 11 10.71 -8.89 -9.40
N GLU A 12 11.03 -8.48 -10.63
CA GLU A 12 10.74 -7.14 -11.16
C GLU A 12 10.04 -7.24 -12.51
N LYS A 13 8.99 -6.44 -12.71
CA LYS A 13 8.28 -6.28 -13.98
C LYS A 13 8.10 -4.80 -14.29
N LYS A 14 8.31 -4.45 -15.55
CA LYS A 14 7.97 -3.14 -16.10
C LYS A 14 6.76 -3.29 -17.00
N ILE A 15 5.82 -2.37 -16.89
CA ILE A 15 4.60 -2.34 -17.68
C ILE A 15 4.51 -0.98 -18.37
N ASP A 16 4.45 -1.01 -19.69
CA ASP A 16 4.13 0.16 -20.49
C ASP A 16 2.61 0.19 -20.65
N ALA A 17 1.95 1.11 -19.96
CA ALA A 17 0.50 1.25 -19.99
C ALA A 17 0.11 2.74 -20.04
N PRO A 18 0.33 3.42 -21.18
CA PRO A 18 0.09 4.85 -21.30
C PRO A 18 -1.38 5.23 -21.10
N GLU A 19 -2.29 4.34 -21.45
CA GLU A 19 -3.75 4.56 -21.31
C GLU A 19 -4.25 4.32 -19.87
N VAL A 20 -3.41 3.81 -18.97
CA VAL A 20 -3.78 3.61 -17.57
C VAL A 20 -3.71 4.95 -16.83
N HIS A 21 -4.84 5.33 -16.24
CA HIS A 21 -4.98 6.56 -15.43
C HIS A 21 -5.11 6.27 -13.94
N SER A 22 -5.44 5.04 -13.59
CA SER A 22 -5.74 4.63 -12.21
C SER A 22 -5.08 3.30 -11.88
N LEU A 23 -4.66 3.16 -10.62
CA LEU A 23 -4.08 1.94 -10.07
C LEU A 23 -4.92 1.46 -8.90
N SER A 24 -5.34 0.21 -8.94
CA SER A 24 -6.03 -0.47 -7.84
C SER A 24 -5.18 -1.59 -7.27
N ILE A 25 -4.99 -1.59 -5.95
CA ILE A 25 -4.19 -2.59 -5.25
C ILE A 25 -5.05 -3.25 -4.18
N GLU A 26 -5.31 -4.54 -4.34
CA GLU A 26 -5.88 -5.38 -3.30
C GLU A 26 -4.74 -6.06 -2.54
N LEU A 27 -4.58 -5.74 -1.26
CA LEU A 27 -3.45 -6.21 -0.47
C LEU A 27 -3.47 -7.73 -0.25
N GLY A 28 -4.64 -8.31 0.04
CA GLY A 28 -4.74 -9.73 0.34
C GLY A 28 -3.75 -10.12 1.44
N PHE A 29 -2.70 -10.86 1.06
CA PHE A 29 -1.62 -11.25 1.97
C PHE A 29 -0.31 -10.48 1.76
N ILE A 30 -0.33 -9.33 1.09
CA ILE A 30 0.78 -8.36 1.07
C ILE A 30 0.86 -7.71 2.45
N GLN A 31 2.01 -7.88 3.12
CA GLN A 31 2.23 -7.34 4.46
C GLN A 31 2.88 -5.96 4.44
N ASN A 32 3.70 -5.69 3.42
CA ASN A 32 4.34 -4.40 3.24
C ASN A 32 4.12 -3.91 1.82
N LEU A 33 3.52 -2.75 1.68
CA LEU A 33 3.33 -2.06 0.41
C LEU A 33 4.03 -0.70 0.44
N MET A 34 4.85 -0.44 -0.55
CA MET A 34 5.38 0.90 -0.83
C MET A 34 4.97 1.30 -2.25
N VAL A 35 4.27 2.42 -2.39
CA VAL A 35 3.96 3.02 -3.69
C VAL A 35 4.62 4.39 -3.75
N SER A 36 5.42 4.60 -4.77
CA SER A 36 6.09 5.88 -5.02
C SER A 36 5.86 6.33 -6.46
N THR A 37 5.98 7.64 -6.72
CA THR A 37 5.89 8.15 -8.09
C THR A 37 7.28 8.35 -8.69
N GLY A 38 7.41 8.04 -9.97
CA GLY A 38 8.62 8.23 -10.77
C GLY A 38 8.43 9.23 -11.91
N ASN A 39 9.53 9.55 -12.60
CA ASN A 39 9.51 10.45 -13.75
C ASN A 39 9.30 9.70 -15.08
N SER A 40 9.14 8.40 -15.05
CA SER A 40 8.91 7.55 -16.21
C SER A 40 7.41 7.31 -16.38
N ASP A 41 6.95 7.12 -17.62
CA ASP A 41 5.59 6.69 -17.93
C ASP A 41 5.36 5.19 -17.71
N GLN A 42 6.37 4.46 -17.24
CA GLN A 42 6.30 3.04 -16.95
C GLN A 42 5.92 2.78 -15.50
N TYR A 43 5.13 1.74 -15.30
CA TYR A 43 4.90 1.14 -13.98
C TYR A 43 5.98 0.10 -13.70
N VAL A 44 6.68 0.23 -12.58
CA VAL A 44 7.68 -0.75 -12.13
C VAL A 44 7.17 -1.47 -10.90
N ILE A 45 7.05 -2.78 -10.99
CA ILE A 45 6.56 -3.65 -9.93
C ILE A 45 7.73 -4.48 -9.43
N LYS A 46 8.05 -4.39 -8.14
CA LYS A 46 9.06 -5.21 -7.49
C LYS A 46 8.42 -5.99 -6.36
N THR A 47 8.68 -7.28 -6.31
CA THR A 47 8.23 -8.14 -5.21
C THR A 47 9.38 -8.81 -4.54
N THR A 48 9.24 -8.95 -3.23
CA THR A 48 10.10 -9.77 -2.41
C THR A 48 9.23 -10.70 -1.58
N SER A 49 9.42 -12.00 -1.75
CA SER A 49 8.69 -13.03 -1.02
C SER A 49 9.61 -13.79 -0.10
N GLU A 50 9.20 -13.97 1.14
CA GLU A 50 9.92 -14.72 2.17
C GLU A 50 9.03 -15.82 2.78
N GLY A 51 9.66 -16.88 3.29
CA GLY A 51 8.95 -17.99 3.97
C GLY A 51 8.84 -19.24 3.11
N GLU A 52 8.20 -20.27 3.67
CA GLU A 52 8.13 -21.62 3.06
C GLU A 52 7.29 -21.66 1.78
N TYR A 53 6.33 -20.76 1.61
CA TYR A 53 5.42 -20.73 0.45
C TYR A 53 5.77 -19.62 -0.57
N ARG A 54 6.99 -19.07 -0.52
CA ARG A 54 7.41 -17.97 -1.41
C ARG A 54 7.22 -18.25 -2.89
N ASP A 55 7.46 -19.50 -3.32
CA ASP A 55 7.36 -19.92 -4.72
C ASP A 55 5.91 -20.28 -5.13
N GLN A 56 4.97 -20.22 -4.18
CA GLN A 56 3.55 -20.49 -4.37
C GLN A 56 2.70 -19.22 -4.44
N VAL A 57 3.33 -18.06 -4.31
CA VAL A 57 2.67 -16.74 -4.40
C VAL A 57 2.94 -16.14 -5.76
N MET A 58 1.88 -15.71 -6.42
CA MET A 58 1.92 -14.98 -7.68
C MET A 58 1.35 -13.59 -7.49
N LEU A 59 1.94 -12.58 -8.10
CA LEU A 59 1.34 -11.26 -8.23
C LEU A 59 0.70 -11.15 -9.61
N VAL A 60 -0.60 -10.91 -9.64
CA VAL A 60 -1.36 -10.64 -10.86
C VAL A 60 -1.36 -9.15 -11.11
N SER A 61 -1.11 -8.75 -12.36
CA SER A 61 -1.30 -7.40 -12.87
C SER A 61 -2.16 -7.48 -14.12
N LYS A 62 -3.30 -6.78 -14.12
CA LYS A 62 -4.28 -6.82 -15.21
C LYS A 62 -4.74 -5.40 -15.53
N GLU A 63 -4.79 -5.07 -16.80
CA GLU A 63 -5.36 -3.82 -17.29
C GLU A 63 -6.83 -4.02 -17.64
N VAL A 64 -7.70 -3.19 -17.08
CA VAL A 64 -9.15 -3.20 -17.32
C VAL A 64 -9.64 -1.74 -17.33
N ASP A 65 -10.22 -1.29 -18.42
CA ASP A 65 -10.89 0.03 -18.54
C ASP A 65 -10.05 1.20 -17.97
N HIS A 66 -8.79 1.32 -18.38
CA HIS A 66 -7.82 2.33 -17.91
C HIS A 66 -7.36 2.19 -16.44
N TRP A 67 -7.71 1.07 -15.79
CA TRP A 67 -7.19 0.69 -14.49
C TRP A 67 -6.10 -0.38 -14.62
N LEU A 68 -5.04 -0.25 -13.86
CA LEU A 68 -4.11 -1.33 -13.60
C LEU A 68 -4.45 -1.95 -12.26
N GLU A 69 -5.01 -3.15 -12.29
CA GLU A 69 -5.34 -3.92 -11.09
C GLU A 69 -4.15 -4.78 -10.67
N ILE A 70 -3.77 -4.71 -9.41
CA ILE A 70 -2.68 -5.51 -8.83
C ILE A 70 -3.19 -6.22 -7.59
N TYR A 71 -3.03 -7.54 -7.55
CA TYR A 71 -3.41 -8.36 -6.41
C TYR A 71 -2.58 -9.63 -6.31
N PRO A 72 -2.33 -10.15 -5.08
CA PRO A 72 -1.65 -11.41 -4.88
C PRO A 72 -2.61 -12.58 -5.06
N GLN A 73 -2.10 -13.66 -5.61
CA GLN A 73 -2.84 -14.90 -5.83
C GLN A 73 -1.97 -16.10 -5.47
N TRP A 74 -2.58 -17.17 -5.00
CA TRP A 74 -1.90 -18.46 -4.89
C TRP A 74 -1.68 -19.07 -6.27
N ALA A 75 -0.53 -19.72 -6.45
CA ALA A 75 -0.30 -20.52 -7.65
C ALA A 75 -1.38 -21.60 -7.80
N PRO A 76 -1.84 -21.91 -9.02
CA PRO A 76 -2.86 -22.94 -9.24
C PRO A 76 -2.48 -24.33 -8.70
N SER A 77 -1.18 -24.59 -8.55
CA SER A 77 -0.62 -25.83 -7.97
C SER A 77 -0.58 -25.84 -6.45
N PHE A 78 -0.93 -24.73 -5.80
CA PHE A 78 -0.89 -24.65 -4.35
C PHE A 78 -1.97 -25.50 -3.70
N ILE A 79 -1.55 -26.45 -2.87
CA ILE A 79 -2.43 -27.24 -2.01
C ILE A 79 -2.17 -26.80 -0.58
N ALA A 80 -3.18 -26.21 0.05
CA ALA A 80 -3.07 -25.80 1.46
C ALA A 80 -2.80 -27.04 2.34
N PRO A 81 -1.73 -27.03 3.14
CA PRO A 81 -1.46 -28.14 4.07
C PRO A 81 -2.59 -28.28 5.07
N ASN A 82 -3.00 -29.51 5.33
CA ASN A 82 -4.07 -29.84 6.28
C ASN A 82 -3.54 -30.01 7.71
N ASP A 83 -2.55 -29.20 8.11
CA ASP A 83 -1.99 -29.24 9.44
C ASP A 83 -2.29 -27.96 10.24
N LYS A 84 -2.47 -28.10 11.57
CA LYS A 84 -2.74 -26.98 12.47
C LYS A 84 -1.53 -26.02 12.59
N LEU A 85 -0.33 -26.43 12.18
CA LEU A 85 0.90 -25.64 12.21
C LEU A 85 1.02 -24.70 11.01
N SER A 86 0.24 -24.92 9.94
CA SER A 86 0.24 -24.07 8.76
C SER A 86 -0.26 -22.64 9.02
N ALA A 87 -1.07 -22.46 10.05
CA ALA A 87 -1.60 -21.15 10.45
C ALA A 87 -0.51 -20.16 10.95
N HIS A 88 0.65 -20.67 11.36
CA HIS A 88 1.77 -19.87 11.90
C HIS A 88 2.95 -19.71 10.91
N LYS A 89 2.83 -20.23 9.70
CA LYS A 89 3.91 -20.09 8.71
C LYS A 89 3.93 -18.67 8.18
N VAL A 90 4.99 -17.95 8.52
CA VAL A 90 5.19 -16.55 8.13
C VAL A 90 5.19 -16.43 6.61
N ARG A 91 4.27 -15.61 6.11
CA ARG A 91 4.10 -15.29 4.70
C ARG A 91 4.36 -13.80 4.58
N ALA A 92 5.58 -13.42 4.25
CA ALA A 92 5.91 -12.02 4.07
C ALA A 92 6.03 -11.74 2.57
N LEU A 93 5.02 -11.09 1.99
CA LEU A 93 5.09 -10.50 0.68
C LEU A 93 5.25 -8.99 0.82
N THR A 94 6.37 -8.50 0.31
CA THR A 94 6.64 -7.07 0.17
C THR A 94 6.46 -6.68 -1.29
N LEU A 95 5.69 -5.63 -1.53
CA LEU A 95 5.43 -5.06 -2.83
C LEU A 95 5.92 -3.62 -2.88
N GLU A 96 6.80 -3.32 -3.82
CA GLU A 96 7.24 -1.98 -4.14
C GLU A 96 6.77 -1.61 -5.54
N LEU A 97 6.10 -0.46 -5.66
CA LEU A 97 5.59 0.06 -6.91
C LEU A 97 6.16 1.45 -7.18
N ILE A 98 6.65 1.65 -8.40
CA ILE A 98 6.96 2.98 -8.92
C ILE A 98 5.96 3.25 -10.03
N VAL A 99 5.17 4.32 -9.89
CA VAL A 99 4.08 4.65 -10.81
C VAL A 99 4.30 6.02 -11.43
N PRO A 100 3.77 6.31 -12.62
CA PRO A 100 3.80 7.66 -13.19
C PRO A 100 3.10 8.66 -12.26
N ARG A 101 3.53 9.92 -12.28
CA ARG A 101 2.90 10.99 -11.50
C ARG A 101 1.48 11.30 -11.96
N GLY A 102 0.67 11.85 -11.08
CA GLY A 102 -0.69 12.35 -11.39
C GLY A 102 -1.71 11.25 -11.66
N LYS A 103 -1.46 10.02 -11.23
CA LYS A 103 -2.42 8.92 -11.33
C LYS A 103 -3.33 8.88 -10.10
N THR A 104 -4.51 8.27 -10.25
CA THR A 104 -5.36 7.89 -9.12
C THR A 104 -4.87 6.57 -8.53
N LEU A 105 -4.74 6.52 -7.21
CA LEU A 105 -4.29 5.35 -6.46
C LEU A 105 -5.39 4.87 -5.50
N GLU A 106 -5.82 3.64 -5.66
CA GLU A 106 -6.74 2.98 -4.74
C GLU A 106 -6.06 1.78 -4.09
N ILE A 107 -6.12 1.69 -2.75
CA ILE A 107 -5.54 0.60 -1.96
C ILE A 107 -6.59 0.08 -0.99
N ARG A 108 -6.77 -1.23 -0.95
CA ARG A 108 -7.68 -1.93 -0.04
C ARG A 108 -7.02 -3.14 0.61
N GLY A 109 -7.29 -3.36 1.88
CA GLY A 109 -6.81 -4.56 2.58
C GLY A 109 -7.18 -4.60 4.05
N GLU A 110 -6.90 -5.76 4.65
CA GLU A 110 -7.23 -6.06 6.05
C GLU A 110 -6.08 -5.66 6.99
N GLN A 111 -4.85 -6.05 6.65
CA GLN A 111 -3.69 -5.86 7.54
C GLN A 111 -2.41 -5.69 6.74
N ALA A 112 -1.76 -4.52 6.88
CA ALA A 112 -0.48 -4.23 6.24
C ALA A 112 0.21 -3.02 6.85
N VAL A 113 1.48 -2.83 6.47
CA VAL A 113 2.17 -1.55 6.51
C VAL A 113 2.15 -0.97 5.10
N VAL A 114 1.49 0.18 4.93
CA VAL A 114 1.35 0.86 3.65
C VAL A 114 2.09 2.19 3.69
N SER A 115 2.93 2.43 2.70
CA SER A 115 3.63 3.70 2.51
C SER A 115 3.33 4.26 1.12
N VAL A 116 2.85 5.51 1.07
CA VAL A 116 2.51 6.22 -0.16
C VAL A 116 3.35 7.49 -0.25
N LEU A 117 4.18 7.61 -1.30
CA LEU A 117 5.12 8.70 -1.49
C LEU A 117 4.96 9.33 -2.88
N GLY A 118 5.12 10.66 -2.98
CA GLY A 118 5.21 11.35 -4.27
C GLY A 118 3.98 12.18 -4.64
N GLU A 119 3.56 12.17 -5.91
CA GLU A 119 2.55 13.08 -6.45
C GLU A 119 1.45 12.29 -7.16
N TYR A 120 0.22 12.41 -6.66
CA TYR A 120 -0.96 11.72 -7.19
C TYR A 120 -2.05 12.73 -7.56
N LYS A 121 -2.98 12.33 -8.40
CA LYS A 121 -4.22 13.06 -8.60
C LYS A 121 -5.13 12.83 -7.39
N GLU A 122 -5.33 11.58 -7.04
CA GLU A 122 -6.20 11.15 -5.95
C GLU A 122 -5.62 9.93 -5.25
N VAL A 123 -5.80 9.85 -3.93
CA VAL A 123 -5.44 8.67 -3.14
C VAL A 123 -6.63 8.21 -2.31
N ILE A 124 -7.07 6.99 -2.54
CA ILE A 124 -8.13 6.32 -1.77
C ILE A 124 -7.52 5.12 -1.07
N LEU A 125 -7.56 5.10 0.26
CA LEU A 125 -7.01 3.99 1.04
C LEU A 125 -8.01 3.49 2.08
N ARG A 126 -8.19 2.18 2.12
CA ARG A 126 -9.02 1.47 3.09
C ARG A 126 -8.21 0.33 3.69
N LEU A 127 -7.94 0.41 4.99
CA LEU A 127 -7.13 -0.58 5.70
C LEU A 127 -7.75 -0.92 7.04
N GLY A 128 -7.90 -2.20 7.34
CA GLY A 128 -8.39 -2.65 8.64
C GLY A 128 -7.39 -2.34 9.75
N SER A 129 -6.19 -2.92 9.71
CA SER A 129 -5.19 -2.80 10.77
C SER A 129 -3.76 -2.64 10.23
N GLY A 130 -2.82 -2.23 11.10
CA GLY A 130 -1.42 -2.05 10.74
C GLY A 130 -0.97 -0.60 10.81
N ARG A 131 -0.38 -0.08 9.74
CA ARG A 131 0.14 1.29 9.69
C ARG A 131 0.01 1.90 8.30
N VAL A 132 -0.33 3.17 8.24
CA VAL A 132 -0.36 3.96 7.00
C VAL A 132 0.60 5.13 7.13
N ASN A 133 1.60 5.22 6.25
CA ASN A 133 2.53 6.34 6.15
C ASN A 133 2.28 7.09 4.84
N LEU A 134 2.01 8.37 4.92
CA LEU A 134 1.65 9.23 3.81
C LEU A 134 2.66 10.39 3.71
N GLU A 135 3.45 10.39 2.65
CA GLU A 135 4.40 11.45 2.30
C GLU A 135 4.17 11.85 0.84
N HIS A 136 2.96 12.31 0.53
CA HIS A 136 2.56 12.60 -0.83
C HIS A 136 1.76 13.90 -0.94
N SER A 137 1.74 14.47 -2.12
CA SER A 137 0.77 15.48 -2.52
C SER A 137 -0.29 14.87 -3.44
N SER A 138 -1.55 15.26 -3.24
CA SER A 138 -2.67 14.90 -4.12
C SER A 138 -3.74 15.98 -4.06
N GLU A 139 -4.52 16.11 -5.13
CA GLU A 139 -5.67 17.01 -5.13
C GLU A 139 -6.64 16.58 -4.04
N GLU A 140 -6.89 15.27 -3.94
CA GLU A 140 -7.72 14.67 -2.89
C GLU A 140 -7.11 13.39 -2.32
N SER A 141 -7.26 13.21 -1.01
CA SER A 141 -6.93 11.96 -0.30
C SER A 141 -8.06 11.59 0.65
N ASP A 142 -8.60 10.39 0.51
CA ASP A 142 -9.57 9.80 1.45
C ASP A 142 -9.00 8.51 2.03
N VAL A 143 -8.53 8.58 3.27
CA VAL A 143 -7.88 7.47 3.97
C VAL A 143 -8.71 7.07 5.17
N ARG A 144 -9.13 5.82 5.22
CA ARG A 144 -9.91 5.26 6.33
C ARG A 144 -9.31 3.97 6.84
N THR A 145 -9.25 3.86 8.15
CA THR A 145 -8.75 2.66 8.82
C THR A 145 -9.68 2.26 9.97
N ASP A 146 -9.72 0.97 10.29
CA ASP A 146 -10.42 0.52 11.49
C ASP A 146 -9.52 0.70 12.72
N SER A 147 -8.32 0.11 12.71
CA SER A 147 -7.39 0.16 13.84
C SER A 147 -5.94 0.52 13.46
N ALA A 148 -5.66 0.74 12.18
CA ALA A 148 -4.34 1.18 11.77
C ALA A 148 -4.09 2.63 12.15
N ASP A 149 -2.88 2.92 12.63
CA ASP A 149 -2.40 4.28 12.82
C ASP A 149 -2.09 4.94 11.47
N ILE A 150 -2.41 6.23 11.35
CA ILE A 150 -2.15 7.03 10.15
C ILE A 150 -1.09 8.10 10.48
N PHE A 151 -0.02 8.13 9.70
CA PHE A 151 1.04 9.14 9.77
C PHE A 151 1.02 9.95 8.47
N LEU A 152 0.66 11.22 8.55
CA LEU A 152 0.72 12.16 7.44
C LEU A 152 1.89 13.12 7.66
N THR A 153 2.83 13.16 6.72
CA THR A 153 3.98 14.07 6.74
C THR A 153 3.98 14.88 5.44
N VAL A 154 3.49 16.12 5.51
CA VAL A 154 3.40 17.04 4.37
C VAL A 154 3.70 18.47 4.80
N PRO A 155 4.19 19.34 3.91
CA PRO A 155 4.53 20.74 4.28
C PRO A 155 3.28 21.58 4.59
N HIS A 156 2.15 21.31 3.95
CA HIS A 156 0.87 22.03 4.07
C HIS A 156 -0.27 21.24 3.45
N GLY A 157 -1.51 21.56 3.82
CA GLY A 157 -2.74 20.97 3.25
C GLY A 157 -4.00 21.43 3.99
N ASP A 158 -5.16 21.17 3.41
CA ASP A 158 -6.45 21.23 4.11
C ASP A 158 -6.74 19.86 4.70
N ILE A 159 -6.60 19.74 6.02
CA ILE A 159 -6.63 18.46 6.72
C ILE A 159 -7.93 18.32 7.51
N GLN A 160 -8.72 17.32 7.16
CA GLN A 160 -9.86 16.86 7.95
C GLN A 160 -9.50 15.50 8.57
N ALA A 161 -9.13 15.50 9.85
CA ALA A 161 -8.71 14.30 10.55
C ALA A 161 -9.64 14.00 11.74
N SER A 162 -10.07 12.75 11.87
CA SER A 162 -10.90 12.28 12.97
C SER A 162 -10.54 10.85 13.38
N SER A 163 -10.53 10.58 14.68
CA SER A 163 -10.46 9.24 15.25
C SER A 163 -11.54 9.08 16.32
N ALA A 164 -12.27 7.98 16.28
CA ALA A 164 -13.36 7.75 17.23
C ALA A 164 -12.84 7.36 18.62
N GLU A 165 -11.90 6.44 18.70
CA GLU A 165 -11.32 5.94 19.97
C GLU A 165 -9.85 6.34 20.18
N GLY A 166 -9.11 6.64 19.10
CA GLY A 166 -7.71 7.08 19.13
C GLY A 166 -7.58 8.61 19.30
N ARG A 167 -6.44 9.15 18.92
CA ARG A 167 -6.13 10.59 19.03
C ARG A 167 -5.69 11.17 17.70
N VAL A 168 -6.01 12.44 17.46
CA VAL A 168 -5.40 13.25 16.41
C VAL A 168 -4.31 14.11 17.07
N ILE A 169 -3.07 13.98 16.62
CA ILE A 169 -1.88 14.58 17.22
C ILE A 169 -1.12 15.36 16.14
N GLY A 170 -0.79 16.61 16.46
CA GLY A 170 -0.07 17.50 15.56
C GLY A 170 -0.98 18.41 14.74
N SER A 171 -0.37 19.21 13.88
CA SER A 171 -1.06 20.11 12.96
C SER A 171 -0.18 20.43 11.75
N ILE A 172 -0.82 20.73 10.64
CA ILE A 172 -0.18 21.06 9.37
C ILE A 172 -0.69 22.42 8.91
N PRO A 173 0.16 23.32 8.38
CA PRO A 173 -0.26 24.61 7.86
C PRO A 173 -1.30 24.46 6.75
N LEU A 174 -2.34 25.30 6.76
CA LEU A 174 -3.42 25.27 5.79
C LEU A 174 -2.94 25.60 4.38
N ASN A 175 -3.38 24.79 3.43
CA ASN A 175 -3.30 25.06 2.00
C ASN A 175 -4.50 24.40 1.30
N THR A 176 -5.27 25.17 0.57
CA THR A 176 -6.51 24.71 -0.06
C THR A 176 -6.32 23.99 -1.39
N ARG A 177 -5.09 23.78 -1.83
CA ARG A 177 -4.78 23.01 -3.06
C ARG A 177 -4.81 21.51 -2.84
N PHE A 178 -4.45 21.07 -1.64
CA PHE A 178 -4.33 19.65 -1.30
C PHE A 178 -5.28 19.33 -0.15
N HIS A 179 -6.21 18.39 -0.39
CA HIS A 179 -7.23 18.02 0.58
C HIS A 179 -6.97 16.61 1.11
N TYR A 180 -6.92 16.48 2.43
CA TYR A 180 -6.71 15.20 3.10
C TYR A 180 -7.83 14.93 4.08
N LYS A 181 -8.62 13.89 3.81
CA LYS A 181 -9.64 13.38 4.70
C LYS A 181 -9.15 12.08 5.32
N LEU A 182 -8.81 12.13 6.60
CA LEU A 182 -8.24 11.02 7.36
C LEU A 182 -9.22 10.60 8.45
N ALA A 183 -9.57 9.33 8.49
CA ALA A 183 -10.45 8.79 9.52
C ALA A 183 -9.93 7.45 10.03
N SER A 184 -9.97 7.25 11.36
CA SER A 184 -9.73 5.96 11.97
C SER A 184 -10.80 5.67 13.01
N GLU A 185 -11.20 4.42 13.19
CA GLU A 185 -12.10 4.06 14.28
C GLU A 185 -11.32 3.97 15.60
N LYS A 186 -10.23 3.19 15.64
CA LYS A 186 -9.43 2.93 16.86
C LYS A 186 -8.00 3.45 16.81
N GLY A 187 -7.42 3.54 15.61
CA GLY A 187 -6.04 4.01 15.42
C GLY A 187 -5.89 5.50 15.67
N SER A 188 -4.69 5.93 15.97
CA SER A 188 -4.34 7.36 16.11
C SER A 188 -3.86 7.95 14.78
N ILE A 189 -4.03 9.26 14.63
CA ILE A 189 -3.62 10.02 13.45
C ILE A 189 -2.57 11.03 13.87
N TYR A 190 -1.41 10.96 13.23
CA TYR A 190 -0.25 11.81 13.50
C TYR A 190 -0.02 12.75 12.32
N LEU A 191 -0.09 14.05 12.56
CA LEU A 191 0.09 15.10 11.57
C LEU A 191 1.46 15.75 11.77
N ASN A 192 2.36 15.53 10.84
CA ASN A 192 3.74 16.02 10.89
C ASN A 192 3.99 17.00 9.76
N LYS A 193 4.62 18.12 10.08
CA LYS A 193 5.12 19.04 9.06
C LYS A 193 6.42 18.48 8.47
N ALA A 194 6.48 18.34 7.13
CA ALA A 194 7.69 18.01 6.39
C ALA A 194 8.70 19.16 6.37
#